data_acaedef227c370f838801999a1aee545
#
_entry.id   acaedef227c370f838801999a1aee545
#
_cell.length_a   1.000
_cell.length_b   1.000
_cell.length_c   1.000
_cell.angle_alpha   90.00
_cell.angle_beta   90.00
_cell.angle_gamma   90.00
#
_symmetry.space_group_name_H-M   'P 1'
#
loop_
_entity.id
_entity.type
_entity.pdbx_description
1 polymer ?
#
loop_
_entity_poly.entity_id
_entity_poly.type
_entity_poly.pdbx_seq_one_letter_code
_entity_poly.pdbx_strand_id
1 'polypeptide(L)'
;MNVERLRKIIAYSGRNREEIYSKVKRFCAFAGTEYDSDLLNILQIVRSSFEKKGFFVFEMPFADDEIGALCYRGDGLGYVVINTSLSRVNVNFAIAHEVYHVFFGESEFVSKVEFADDHYYEHEGEYAANLFAGMLLMPEVSFRKMYSKFKEDSSGNEVDTIIRLMSYYQV
;
A
#
# COMPACT_ATOMS: atom_id res chain seq x y z
N MET A 1 9.71 4.17 13.29
CA MET A 1 8.96 2.89 13.38
C MET A 1 9.39 2.15 14.62
N ASN A 2 8.44 1.81 15.51
CA ASN A 2 8.72 1.12 16.77
C ASN A 2 8.99 -0.37 16.51
N VAL A 3 9.98 -0.98 17.19
CA VAL A 3 10.35 -2.41 17.06
C VAL A 3 9.19 -3.33 17.43
N GLU A 4 8.37 -2.95 18.40
CA GLU A 4 7.19 -3.71 18.82
C GLU A 4 6.13 -3.77 17.69
N ARG A 5 5.91 -2.66 17.00
CA ARG A 5 5.03 -2.57 15.83
C ARG A 5 5.52 -3.49 14.71
N LEU A 6 6.81 -3.47 14.39
CA LEU A 6 7.39 -4.36 13.39
C LEU A 6 7.16 -5.84 13.75
N ARG A 7 7.32 -6.22 15.02
CA ARG A 7 7.05 -7.59 15.48
C ARG A 7 5.58 -7.98 15.30
N LYS A 8 4.64 -7.08 15.59
CA LYS A 8 3.20 -7.32 15.38
C LYS A 8 2.87 -7.53 13.90
N ILE A 9 3.42 -6.70 13.00
CA ILE A 9 3.26 -6.82 11.55
C ILE A 9 3.83 -8.17 11.06
N ILE A 10 5.03 -8.55 11.49
CA ILE A 10 5.66 -9.83 11.12
C ILE A 10 4.82 -11.01 11.61
N ALA A 11 4.35 -10.97 12.85
CA ALA A 11 3.50 -12.02 13.42
C ALA A 11 2.15 -12.14 12.70
N TYR A 12 1.54 -11.01 12.33
CA TYR A 12 0.32 -10.96 11.52
C TYR A 12 0.57 -11.54 10.12
N SER A 13 1.65 -11.13 9.46
CA SER A 13 2.05 -11.62 8.14
C SER A 13 2.22 -13.14 8.14
N GLY A 14 2.88 -13.71 9.16
CA GLY A 14 3.10 -15.16 9.26
C GLY A 14 1.80 -15.99 9.27
N ARG A 15 0.70 -15.42 9.79
CA ARG A 15 -0.59 -16.12 9.91
C ARG A 15 -1.54 -15.84 8.73
N ASN A 16 -1.50 -14.64 8.16
CA ASN A 16 -2.53 -14.15 7.24
C ASN A 16 -2.02 -13.92 5.81
N ARG A 17 -0.76 -14.28 5.53
CA ARG A 17 -0.10 -14.00 4.25
C ARG A 17 -0.89 -14.49 3.04
N GLU A 18 -1.34 -15.74 3.07
CA GLU A 18 -2.04 -16.36 1.93
C GLU A 18 -3.39 -15.69 1.65
N GLU A 19 -4.10 -15.29 2.71
CA GLU A 19 -5.35 -14.55 2.57
C GLU A 19 -5.12 -13.19 1.91
N ILE A 20 -4.16 -12.42 2.43
CA ILE A 20 -3.83 -11.09 1.87
C ILE A 20 -3.33 -11.22 0.43
N TYR A 21 -2.51 -12.21 0.14
CA TYR A 21 -2.04 -12.49 -1.21
C TYR A 21 -3.19 -12.79 -2.19
N SER A 22 -4.19 -13.55 -1.75
CA SER A 22 -5.41 -13.78 -2.52
C SER A 22 -6.18 -12.49 -2.81
N LYS A 23 -6.24 -11.57 -1.83
CA LYS A 23 -6.86 -10.25 -1.99
C LYS A 23 -6.10 -9.38 -3.00
N VAL A 24 -4.76 -9.39 -2.96
CA VAL A 24 -3.93 -8.69 -3.97
C VAL A 24 -4.23 -9.20 -5.37
N LYS A 25 -4.27 -10.53 -5.59
CA LYS A 25 -4.64 -11.13 -6.89
C LYS A 25 -6.01 -10.67 -7.37
N ARG A 26 -6.99 -10.66 -6.47
CA ARG A 26 -8.36 -10.21 -6.81
C ARG A 26 -8.39 -8.73 -7.21
N PHE A 27 -7.65 -7.88 -6.52
CA PHE A 27 -7.52 -6.47 -6.91
C PHE A 27 -6.85 -6.33 -8.28
N CYS A 28 -5.70 -6.98 -8.50
CA CYS A 28 -4.99 -6.92 -9.79
C CYS A 28 -5.87 -7.38 -10.95
N ALA A 29 -6.63 -8.48 -10.77
CA ALA A 29 -7.59 -8.95 -11.78
C ALA A 29 -8.69 -7.91 -12.07
N PHE A 30 -9.21 -7.21 -11.04
CA PHE A 30 -10.18 -6.13 -11.22
C PHE A 30 -9.56 -4.92 -11.93
N ALA A 31 -8.34 -4.57 -11.60
CA ALA A 31 -7.60 -3.46 -12.19
C ALA A 31 -7.13 -3.75 -13.63
N GLY A 32 -7.15 -5.01 -14.05
CA GLY A 32 -6.66 -5.44 -15.36
C GLY A 32 -5.14 -5.50 -15.44
N THR A 33 -4.47 -5.79 -14.31
CA THR A 33 -3.01 -5.92 -14.22
C THR A 33 -2.62 -7.35 -13.83
N GLU A 34 -1.40 -7.75 -14.17
CA GLU A 34 -0.82 -9.00 -13.67
C GLU A 34 -0.32 -8.80 -12.24
N TYR A 35 -0.64 -9.72 -11.33
CA TYR A 35 -0.33 -9.58 -9.90
C TYR A 35 1.17 -9.67 -9.57
N ASP A 36 1.99 -10.24 -10.43
CA ASP A 36 3.45 -10.32 -10.28
C ASP A 36 4.20 -9.27 -11.10
N SER A 37 3.48 -8.33 -11.73
CA SER A 37 4.10 -7.24 -12.48
C SER A 37 4.37 -6.02 -11.57
N ASP A 38 5.43 -5.30 -11.90
CA ASP A 38 5.76 -4.06 -11.21
C ASP A 38 4.78 -2.96 -11.59
N LEU A 39 4.05 -2.44 -10.61
CA LEU A 39 3.04 -1.40 -10.83
C LEU A 39 3.67 -0.01 -10.77
N LEU A 40 4.46 0.36 -11.79
CA LEU A 40 5.17 1.64 -11.84
C LEU A 40 4.22 2.88 -11.85
N ASN A 41 2.95 2.69 -12.22
CA ASN A 41 1.93 3.73 -12.25
C ASN A 41 0.79 3.44 -11.26
N ILE A 42 1.15 3.00 -10.05
CA ILE A 42 0.18 2.57 -9.03
C ILE A 42 -0.90 3.61 -8.77
N LEU A 43 -0.57 4.89 -8.69
CA LEU A 43 -1.52 5.97 -8.44
C LEU A 43 -2.64 5.99 -9.50
N GLN A 44 -2.30 5.91 -10.80
CA GLN A 44 -3.28 5.92 -11.87
C GLN A 44 -4.14 4.65 -11.88
N ILE A 45 -3.53 3.49 -11.64
CA ILE A 45 -4.22 2.19 -11.61
C ILE A 45 -5.24 2.17 -10.47
N VAL A 46 -4.83 2.59 -9.28
CA VAL A 46 -5.69 2.61 -8.10
C VAL A 46 -6.80 3.63 -8.25
N ARG A 47 -6.48 4.86 -8.69
CA ARG A 47 -7.48 5.90 -8.96
C ARG A 47 -8.58 5.40 -9.90
N SER A 48 -8.20 4.86 -11.06
CA SER A 48 -9.16 4.30 -12.02
C SER A 48 -9.99 3.15 -11.42
N SER A 49 -9.39 2.35 -10.53
CA SER A 49 -10.07 1.27 -9.84
C SER A 49 -11.08 1.77 -8.81
N PHE A 50 -10.77 2.84 -8.08
CA PHE A 50 -11.70 3.49 -7.15
C PHE A 50 -12.89 4.12 -7.89
N GLU A 51 -12.63 4.83 -8.99
CA GLU A 51 -13.68 5.41 -9.84
C GLU A 51 -14.62 4.32 -10.39
N LYS A 52 -14.08 3.19 -10.86
CA LYS A 52 -14.89 2.01 -11.28
C LYS A 52 -15.70 1.41 -10.15
N LYS A 53 -15.27 1.56 -8.90
CA LYS A 53 -16.00 1.15 -7.70
C LYS A 53 -17.04 2.20 -7.24
N GLY A 54 -17.15 3.33 -7.92
CA GLY A 54 -18.07 4.41 -7.59
C GLY A 54 -17.56 5.36 -6.51
N PHE A 55 -16.26 5.38 -6.26
CA PHE A 55 -15.65 6.38 -5.37
C PHE A 55 -15.25 7.63 -6.14
N PHE A 56 -15.47 8.79 -5.53
CA PHE A 56 -14.87 10.02 -5.99
C PHE A 56 -13.43 10.11 -5.46
N VAL A 57 -12.49 10.45 -6.33
CA VAL A 57 -11.08 10.57 -5.96
C VAL A 57 -10.65 12.03 -6.10
N PHE A 58 -10.19 12.60 -4.98
CA PHE A 58 -9.68 13.97 -4.92
C PHE A 58 -8.19 13.94 -4.60
N GLU A 59 -7.44 14.79 -5.26
CA GLU A 59 -6.03 15.04 -5.03
C GLU A 59 -5.86 16.48 -4.59
N MET A 60 -5.37 16.70 -3.37
CA MET A 60 -5.18 18.05 -2.83
C MET A 60 -4.07 18.07 -1.77
N PRO A 61 -3.38 19.21 -1.62
CA PRO A 61 -2.39 19.33 -0.55
C PRO A 61 -3.08 19.45 0.80
N PHE A 62 -2.53 18.73 1.81
CA PHE A 62 -2.93 18.89 3.20
C PHE A 62 -1.93 19.81 3.93
N ALA A 63 -2.41 20.50 4.97
CA ALA A 63 -1.54 21.24 5.87
C ALA A 63 -0.77 20.31 6.82
N ASP A 64 -1.29 19.09 7.03
CA ASP A 64 -0.69 18.05 7.85
C ASP A 64 0.04 17.05 6.94
N ASP A 65 1.36 16.97 7.06
CA ASP A 65 2.23 16.08 6.30
C ASP A 65 2.32 14.66 6.89
N GLU A 66 1.68 14.41 8.03
CA GLU A 66 1.57 13.08 8.61
C GLU A 66 0.40 12.28 8.01
N ILE A 67 -0.61 12.95 7.45
CA ILE A 67 -1.77 12.29 6.84
C ILE A 67 -1.51 12.01 5.36
N GLY A 68 -1.52 10.75 4.97
CA GLY A 68 -1.30 10.30 3.59
C GLY A 68 -2.54 10.30 2.71
N ALA A 69 -3.64 9.82 3.25
CA ALA A 69 -4.93 9.77 2.58
C ALA A 69 -6.06 9.70 3.61
N LEU A 70 -7.26 10.07 3.16
CA LEU A 70 -8.52 9.90 3.88
C LEU A 70 -9.49 9.15 2.98
N CYS A 71 -10.18 8.16 3.52
CA CYS A 71 -11.21 7.44 2.80
C CYS A 71 -12.50 7.38 3.63
N TYR A 72 -13.63 7.59 2.95
CA TYR A 72 -14.96 7.49 3.55
C TYR A 72 -15.88 6.69 2.64
N ARG A 73 -16.69 5.84 3.25
CA ARG A 73 -17.86 5.21 2.63
C ARG A 73 -19.01 5.24 3.62
N GLY A 74 -20.15 5.80 3.22
CA GLY A 74 -21.38 5.84 3.98
C GLY A 74 -22.48 6.57 3.22
N ASP A 75 -23.74 6.33 3.57
CA ASP A 75 -24.92 7.00 3.00
C ASP A 75 -24.99 6.92 1.46
N GLY A 76 -24.49 5.83 0.87
CA GLY A 76 -24.44 5.66 -0.58
C GLY A 76 -23.35 6.45 -1.29
N LEU A 77 -22.46 7.14 -0.56
CA LEU A 77 -21.34 7.91 -1.06
C LEU A 77 -20.01 7.23 -0.71
N GLY A 78 -19.03 7.38 -1.58
CA GLY A 78 -17.65 6.97 -1.33
C GLY A 78 -16.70 8.03 -1.88
N TYR A 79 -15.69 8.43 -1.10
CA TYR A 79 -14.64 9.30 -1.58
C TYR A 79 -13.29 8.96 -0.94
N VAL A 80 -12.25 9.22 -1.70
CA VAL A 80 -10.86 9.12 -1.29
C VAL A 80 -10.21 10.46 -1.54
N VAL A 81 -9.53 11.01 -0.55
CA VAL A 81 -8.76 12.25 -0.65
C VAL A 81 -7.29 11.92 -0.44
N ILE A 82 -6.46 12.23 -1.43
CA ILE A 82 -5.03 11.91 -1.45
C ILE A 82 -4.24 13.19 -1.18
N ASN A 83 -3.33 13.12 -0.21
CA ASN A 83 -2.45 14.24 0.11
C ASN A 83 -1.32 14.36 -0.91
N THR A 84 -1.36 15.42 -1.73
CA THR A 84 -0.33 15.70 -2.74
C THR A 84 0.90 16.45 -2.23
N SER A 85 0.92 16.85 -0.94
CA SER A 85 2.09 17.49 -0.31
C SER A 85 3.21 16.50 0.00
N LEU A 86 2.89 15.20 0.05
CA LEU A 86 3.82 14.16 0.44
C LEU A 86 4.76 13.72 -0.68
N SER A 87 5.85 13.05 -0.30
CA SER A 87 6.72 12.38 -1.26
C SER A 87 5.94 11.31 -2.04
N ARG A 88 6.36 11.05 -3.28
CA ARG A 88 5.74 10.02 -4.13
C ARG A 88 5.67 8.65 -3.46
N VAL A 89 6.69 8.29 -2.68
CA VAL A 89 6.75 7.06 -1.90
C VAL A 89 5.58 6.98 -0.92
N ASN A 90 5.36 8.03 -0.13
CA ASN A 90 4.29 8.09 0.86
C ASN A 90 2.90 8.08 0.19
N VAL A 91 2.74 8.81 -0.92
CA VAL A 91 1.49 8.79 -1.70
C VAL A 91 1.19 7.40 -2.25
N ASN A 92 2.19 6.72 -2.83
CA ASN A 92 2.02 5.36 -3.36
C ASN A 92 1.61 4.39 -2.26
N PHE A 93 2.23 4.48 -1.08
CA PHE A 93 1.88 3.63 0.05
C PHE A 93 0.47 3.93 0.55
N ALA A 94 0.13 5.20 0.76
CA ALA A 94 -1.17 5.60 1.26
C ALA A 94 -2.31 5.14 0.33
N ILE A 95 -2.18 5.34 -0.99
CA ILE A 95 -3.22 4.92 -1.92
C ILE A 95 -3.33 3.39 -2.03
N ALA A 96 -2.20 2.66 -1.97
CA ALA A 96 -2.20 1.20 -1.96
C ALA A 96 -2.84 0.63 -0.69
N HIS A 97 -2.65 1.28 0.45
CA HIS A 97 -3.29 0.95 1.73
C HIS A 97 -4.81 1.12 1.64
N GLU A 98 -5.29 2.24 1.10
CA GLU A 98 -6.73 2.50 0.94
C GLU A 98 -7.43 1.52 -0.01
N VAL A 99 -6.70 0.89 -0.94
CA VAL A 99 -7.27 -0.20 -1.75
C VAL A 99 -7.85 -1.30 -0.88
N TYR A 100 -7.17 -1.67 0.22
CA TYR A 100 -7.65 -2.72 1.11
C TYR A 100 -9.02 -2.36 1.68
N HIS A 101 -9.18 -1.15 2.22
CA HIS A 101 -10.44 -0.69 2.81
C HIS A 101 -11.56 -0.57 1.77
N VAL A 102 -11.28 0.01 0.60
CA VAL A 102 -12.25 0.18 -0.47
C VAL A 102 -12.76 -1.15 -1.04
N PHE A 103 -11.90 -2.16 -1.15
CA PHE A 103 -12.22 -3.43 -1.82
C PHE A 103 -12.63 -4.54 -0.87
N PHE A 104 -12.11 -4.54 0.35
CA PHE A 104 -12.22 -5.65 1.30
C PHE A 104 -12.66 -5.22 2.70
N GLY A 105 -12.83 -3.93 2.94
CA GLY A 105 -13.36 -3.38 4.18
C GLY A 105 -14.88 -3.56 4.31
N GLU A 106 -15.43 -2.99 5.37
CA GLU A 106 -16.86 -3.00 5.68
C GLU A 106 -17.68 -2.17 4.66
N SER A 107 -19.01 -2.29 4.69
CA SER A 107 -19.91 -1.53 3.83
C SER A 107 -19.88 -0.04 4.10
N GLU A 108 -19.66 0.33 5.36
CA GLU A 108 -19.50 1.71 5.83
C GLU A 108 -18.21 1.79 6.63
N PHE A 109 -17.36 2.73 6.31
CA PHE A 109 -16.10 2.92 7.01
C PHE A 109 -15.54 4.33 6.84
N VAL A 110 -14.68 4.71 7.78
CA VAL A 110 -13.77 5.86 7.68
C VAL A 110 -12.36 5.30 7.89
N SER A 111 -11.46 5.63 6.98
CA SER A 111 -10.05 5.28 7.07
C SER A 111 -9.20 6.52 6.92
N LYS A 112 -8.06 6.54 7.60
CA LYS A 112 -7.04 7.58 7.51
C LYS A 112 -5.66 6.95 7.58
N VAL A 113 -4.83 7.18 6.58
CA VAL A 113 -3.42 6.74 6.61
C VAL A 113 -2.58 7.79 7.31
N GLU A 114 -2.09 7.49 8.50
CA GLU A 114 -1.15 8.33 9.26
C GLU A 114 0.22 7.69 9.34
N PHE A 115 1.28 8.49 9.11
CA PHE A 115 2.66 7.98 9.14
C PHE A 115 3.31 8.08 10.53
N ALA A 116 2.84 8.98 11.40
CA ALA A 116 3.44 9.27 12.69
C ALA A 116 2.72 8.70 13.91
N ASP A 117 1.43 8.37 13.83
CA ASP A 117 0.66 7.91 14.98
C ASP A 117 0.94 6.43 15.32
N ASP A 118 1.53 6.19 16.50
CA ASP A 118 1.77 4.84 17.03
C ASP A 118 0.48 4.17 17.57
N HIS A 119 -0.61 4.92 17.83
CA HIS A 119 -1.86 4.40 18.40
C HIS A 119 -2.86 3.91 17.34
N TYR A 120 -2.76 4.38 16.11
CA TYR A 120 -3.70 4.07 15.03
C TYR A 120 -3.71 2.58 14.59
N TYR A 121 -2.67 1.83 14.94
CA TYR A 121 -2.42 0.47 14.44
C TYR A 121 -2.82 -0.65 15.41
N GLU A 122 -3.78 -0.43 16.29
CA GLU A 122 -4.26 -1.49 17.20
C GLU A 122 -5.29 -2.44 16.56
N HIS A 123 -5.81 -2.10 15.37
CA HIS A 123 -6.80 -2.90 14.67
C HIS A 123 -6.17 -3.85 13.64
N GLU A 124 -6.60 -5.11 13.65
CA GLU A 124 -6.13 -6.12 12.66
C GLU A 124 -6.36 -5.69 11.21
N GLY A 125 -7.40 -4.88 10.94
CA GLY A 125 -7.66 -4.30 9.63
C GLY A 125 -6.54 -3.43 9.10
N GLU A 126 -5.89 -2.66 9.97
CA GLU A 126 -4.76 -1.79 9.60
C GLU A 126 -3.50 -2.62 9.29
N TYR A 127 -3.26 -3.71 10.05
CA TYR A 127 -2.16 -4.62 9.70
C TYR A 127 -2.39 -5.32 8.37
N ALA A 128 -3.64 -5.68 8.08
CA ALA A 128 -4.03 -6.26 6.81
C ALA A 128 -3.83 -5.29 5.65
N ALA A 129 -4.25 -4.03 5.81
CA ALA A 129 -4.09 -2.98 4.80
C ALA A 129 -2.61 -2.66 4.54
N ASN A 130 -1.78 -2.58 5.60
CA ASN A 130 -0.34 -2.38 5.47
C ASN A 130 0.34 -3.54 4.74
N LEU A 131 0.00 -4.79 5.10
CA LEU A 131 0.54 -5.97 4.45
C LEU A 131 0.11 -6.06 2.98
N PHE A 132 -1.16 -5.73 2.71
CA PHE A 132 -1.70 -5.65 1.35
C PHE A 132 -0.94 -4.61 0.50
N ALA A 133 -0.76 -3.39 1.03
CA ALA A 133 -0.01 -2.33 0.36
C ALA A 133 1.43 -2.77 0.03
N GLY A 134 2.13 -3.37 1.00
CA GLY A 134 3.48 -3.90 0.79
C GLY A 134 3.53 -4.97 -0.29
N MET A 135 2.61 -5.93 -0.30
CA MET A 135 2.56 -7.00 -1.32
C MET A 135 2.16 -6.47 -2.69
N LEU A 136 1.32 -5.43 -2.77
CA LEU A 136 0.92 -4.80 -4.01
C LEU A 136 2.05 -3.98 -4.64
N LEU A 137 2.78 -3.21 -3.82
CA LEU A 137 3.88 -2.35 -4.28
C LEU A 137 5.16 -3.14 -4.57
N MET A 138 5.39 -4.24 -3.84
CA MET A 138 6.58 -5.10 -3.97
C MET A 138 6.16 -6.55 -4.19
N PRO A 139 5.72 -6.93 -5.40
CA PRO A 139 5.35 -8.31 -5.71
C PRO A 139 6.52 -9.26 -5.47
N GLU A 140 6.29 -10.37 -4.78
CA GLU A 140 7.37 -11.23 -4.29
C GLU A 140 8.26 -11.79 -5.40
N VAL A 141 7.69 -12.21 -6.52
CA VAL A 141 8.46 -12.79 -7.63
C VAL A 141 9.37 -11.73 -8.24
N SER A 142 8.84 -10.53 -8.50
CA SER A 142 9.63 -9.39 -8.96
C SER A 142 10.71 -9.01 -7.94
N PHE A 143 10.33 -8.91 -6.64
CA PHE A 143 11.27 -8.55 -5.58
C PHE A 143 12.46 -9.52 -5.50
N ARG A 144 12.22 -10.83 -5.50
CA ARG A 144 13.29 -11.83 -5.48
C ARG A 144 14.24 -11.71 -6.69
N LYS A 145 13.69 -11.48 -7.88
CA LYS A 145 14.45 -11.27 -9.10
C LYS A 145 15.32 -10.01 -9.02
N MET A 146 14.72 -8.89 -8.59
CA MET A 146 15.44 -7.62 -8.50
C MET A 146 16.47 -7.62 -7.37
N TYR A 147 16.16 -8.26 -6.23
CA TYR A 147 17.12 -8.45 -5.15
C TYR A 147 18.36 -9.19 -5.62
N SER A 148 18.22 -10.33 -6.31
CA SER A 148 19.35 -11.10 -6.84
C SER A 148 20.18 -10.26 -7.81
N LYS A 149 19.53 -9.56 -8.74
CA LYS A 149 20.19 -8.68 -9.70
C LYS A 149 20.97 -7.57 -9.02
N PHE A 150 20.34 -6.80 -8.13
CA PHE A 150 21.02 -5.68 -7.47
C PHE A 150 22.12 -6.13 -6.51
N LYS A 151 21.98 -7.31 -5.90
CA LYS A 151 23.01 -7.90 -5.06
C LYS A 151 24.28 -8.25 -5.86
N GLU A 152 24.12 -8.76 -7.09
CA GLU A 152 25.24 -9.00 -8.02
C GLU A 152 25.87 -7.67 -8.44
N ASP A 153 25.05 -6.70 -8.87
CA ASP A 153 25.52 -5.38 -9.33
C ASP A 153 26.27 -4.58 -8.23
N SER A 154 25.89 -4.76 -6.96
CA SER A 154 26.50 -4.09 -5.80
C SER A 154 27.67 -4.86 -5.17
N SER A 155 28.17 -5.91 -5.85
CA SER A 155 29.25 -6.77 -5.33
C SER A 155 28.95 -7.35 -3.94
N GLY A 156 27.67 -7.60 -3.65
CA GLY A 156 27.20 -8.16 -2.38
C GLY A 156 27.01 -7.16 -1.24
N ASN A 157 27.13 -5.85 -1.50
CA ASN A 157 26.82 -4.82 -0.50
C ASN A 157 25.31 -4.76 -0.25
N GLU A 158 24.87 -5.18 0.95
CA GLU A 158 23.44 -5.25 1.29
C GLU A 158 22.78 -3.88 1.38
N VAL A 159 23.48 -2.87 1.88
CA VAL A 159 22.95 -1.51 2.02
C VAL A 159 22.68 -0.91 0.64
N ASP A 160 23.63 -1.02 -0.28
CA ASP A 160 23.46 -0.55 -1.66
C ASP A 160 22.34 -1.33 -2.38
N THR A 161 22.25 -2.63 -2.16
CA THR A 161 21.18 -3.48 -2.68
C THR A 161 19.80 -3.00 -2.21
N ILE A 162 19.65 -2.71 -0.91
CA ILE A 162 18.38 -2.21 -0.33
C ILE A 162 18.03 -0.84 -0.90
N ILE A 163 18.98 0.10 -0.97
CA ILE A 163 18.74 1.44 -1.53
C ILE A 163 18.26 1.35 -2.99
N ARG A 164 18.85 0.48 -3.79
CA ARG A 164 18.42 0.24 -5.19
C ARG A 164 17.02 -0.35 -5.28
N LEU A 165 16.67 -1.29 -4.38
CA LEU A 165 15.32 -1.85 -4.31
C LEU A 165 14.29 -0.79 -3.93
N MET A 166 14.57 0.02 -2.90
CA MET A 166 13.68 1.11 -2.49
C MET A 166 13.45 2.11 -3.65
N SER A 167 14.52 2.50 -4.35
CA SER A 167 14.42 3.36 -5.52
C SER A 167 13.61 2.73 -6.66
N TYR A 168 13.81 1.44 -6.91
CA TYR A 168 13.12 0.71 -7.99
C TYR A 168 11.62 0.59 -7.73
N TYR A 169 11.22 0.19 -6.53
CA TYR A 169 9.81 0.04 -6.15
C TYR A 169 9.15 1.34 -5.72
N GLN A 170 9.92 2.41 -5.57
CA GLN A 170 9.42 3.70 -5.08
C GLN A 170 8.74 3.58 -3.71
N VAL A 171 9.41 2.88 -2.78
CA VAL A 171 9.01 2.61 -1.40
C VAL A 171 10.07 3.04 -0.40
#